data_05c851af33f9393b30349b1991765924
#
_entry.id   05c851af33f9393b30349b1991765924
#
_cell.length_a   1.000
_cell.length_b   1.000
_cell.length_c   1.000
_cell.angle_alpha   90.00
_cell.angle_beta   90.00
_cell.angle_gamma   90.00
#
_symmetry.space_group_name_H-M   'P 1'
#
loop_
_entity.id
_entity.type
_entity.pdbx_description
1 polymer ?
#
loop_
_entity_poly.entity_id
_entity_poly.type
_entity_poly.pdbx_seq_one_letter_code
_entity_poly.pdbx_strand_id
1 'polypeptide(L)'
;PLMSKDTSLHVQFMKKNIYLKRLCLLLLVVLCTILLFFLQYRYDNKYHFPGIQGEQGILDLRSDRQPLSVLTYGWEIYPQKLIAPGEFNGQKPHFIYLGQYGGFEAGDQNGNPHGCATYRLTILLPPEVNEYALELPEIYSASRIWVNGRPVSILGDVTSVNPSPSIRTGMITFSAAGKAELVVQAADTRHYYSGMVYPPAFGSTDAVSDLISLRFLRTCIMVIASLTIGILYLFIGIKTGGERR
;
A
#
# COMPACT_ATOMS: atom_id res chain seq x y z
N PRO A 1 -1.51 51.73 48.15
CA PRO A 1 -2.24 50.44 47.90
C PRO A 1 -2.79 50.28 46.47
N LEU A 2 -3.00 51.38 45.69
CA LEU A 2 -3.56 51.33 44.32
C LEU A 2 -2.55 50.90 43.26
N MET A 3 -1.26 51.23 43.38
CA MET A 3 -0.21 50.82 42.41
C MET A 3 0.11 49.32 42.40
N SER A 4 -0.16 48.59 43.47
CA SER A 4 0.12 47.15 43.57
C SER A 4 -0.92 46.28 42.81
N LYS A 5 -2.16 46.74 42.64
CA LYS A 5 -3.22 46.01 41.93
C LYS A 5 -3.04 46.06 40.41
N ASP A 6 -2.63 47.21 39.86
CA ASP A 6 -2.42 47.39 38.42
C ASP A 6 -1.26 46.55 37.88
N THR A 7 -0.16 46.45 38.65
CA THR A 7 0.98 45.61 38.29
C THR A 7 0.62 44.13 38.29
N SER A 8 -0.22 43.68 39.22
CA SER A 8 -0.67 42.25 39.29
C SER A 8 -1.61 41.92 38.11
N LEU A 9 -2.51 42.81 37.73
CA LEU A 9 -3.39 42.63 36.57
C LEU A 9 -2.60 42.60 35.25
N HIS A 10 -1.61 43.44 35.09
CA HIS A 10 -0.75 43.49 33.90
C HIS A 10 0.08 42.19 33.75
N VAL A 11 0.61 41.64 34.84
CA VAL A 11 1.35 40.37 34.87
C VAL A 11 0.43 39.20 34.55
N GLN A 12 -0.80 39.17 35.06
CA GLN A 12 -1.80 38.14 34.72
C GLN A 12 -2.19 38.21 33.27
N PHE A 13 -2.39 39.41 32.72
CA PHE A 13 -2.72 39.59 31.29
C PHE A 13 -1.59 39.12 30.37
N MET A 14 -0.34 39.43 30.71
CA MET A 14 0.85 38.98 29.98
C MET A 14 0.98 37.45 30.02
N LYS A 15 0.80 36.83 31.19
CA LYS A 15 0.81 35.35 31.32
C LYS A 15 -0.29 34.70 30.47
N LYS A 16 -1.51 35.23 30.53
CA LYS A 16 -2.65 34.73 29.74
C LYS A 16 -2.36 34.83 28.22
N ASN A 17 -1.74 35.89 27.77
CA ASN A 17 -1.39 36.10 26.37
C ASN A 17 -0.27 35.10 25.91
N ILE A 18 0.70 34.81 26.78
CA ILE A 18 1.74 33.78 26.50
C ILE A 18 1.13 32.38 26.42
N TYR A 19 0.22 32.04 27.33
CA TYR A 19 -0.49 30.75 27.26
C TYR A 19 -1.33 30.63 26.00
N LEU A 20 -2.06 31.67 25.62
CA LEU A 20 -2.87 31.70 24.41
C LEU A 20 -1.99 31.53 23.16
N LYS A 21 -0.85 32.22 23.06
CA LYS A 21 0.10 32.09 21.96
C LYS A 21 0.66 30.64 21.86
N ARG A 22 1.01 30.03 23.01
CA ARG A 22 1.48 28.64 23.06
C ARG A 22 0.39 27.68 22.64
N LEU A 23 -0.84 27.90 23.07
CA LEU A 23 -2.00 27.07 22.67
C LEU A 23 -2.26 27.20 21.16
N CYS A 24 -2.24 28.42 20.60
CA CYS A 24 -2.41 28.64 19.17
C CYS A 24 -1.29 27.96 18.35
N LEU A 25 -0.05 28.04 18.82
CA LEU A 25 1.08 27.37 18.17
C LEU A 25 0.90 25.83 18.18
N LEU A 26 0.48 25.28 19.31
CA LEU A 26 0.23 23.84 19.45
C LEU A 26 -0.90 23.39 18.52
N LEU A 27 -2.00 24.14 18.47
CA LEU A 27 -3.12 23.86 17.55
C LEU A 27 -2.70 23.94 16.09
N LEU A 28 -1.85 24.93 15.74
CA LEU A 28 -1.30 25.05 14.39
C LEU A 28 -0.46 23.84 14.01
N VAL A 29 0.43 23.38 14.91
CA VAL A 29 1.26 22.19 14.68
C VAL A 29 0.38 20.95 14.48
N VAL A 30 -0.62 20.75 15.33
CA VAL A 30 -1.57 19.63 15.20
C VAL A 30 -2.31 19.69 13.86
N LEU A 31 -2.80 20.86 13.47
CA LEU A 31 -3.51 21.06 12.20
C LEU A 31 -2.60 20.76 11.01
N CYS A 32 -1.36 21.27 11.02
CA CYS A 32 -0.39 20.98 9.97
C CYS A 32 -0.07 19.49 9.88
N THR A 33 0.06 18.81 11.02
CA THR A 33 0.32 17.36 11.06
C THR A 33 -0.84 16.57 10.44
N ILE A 34 -2.08 16.93 10.80
CA ILE A 34 -3.29 16.29 10.23
C ILE A 34 -3.36 16.54 8.72
N LEU A 35 -3.10 17.78 8.28
CA LEU A 35 -3.12 18.13 6.86
C LEU A 35 -2.06 17.35 6.07
N LEU A 36 -0.84 17.25 6.57
CA LEU A 36 0.24 16.47 5.95
C LEU A 36 -0.13 14.99 5.86
N PHE A 37 -0.69 14.42 6.94
CA PHE A 37 -1.16 13.04 6.93
C PHE A 37 -2.27 12.83 5.90
N PHE A 38 -3.24 13.73 5.82
CA PHE A 38 -4.33 13.65 4.85
C PHE A 38 -3.84 13.75 3.40
N LEU A 39 -2.91 14.68 3.12
CA LEU A 39 -2.29 14.82 1.80
C LEU A 39 -1.52 13.55 1.42
N GLN A 40 -0.78 12.98 2.37
CA GLN A 40 -0.05 11.72 2.15
C GLN A 40 -1.00 10.56 1.88
N TYR A 41 -2.07 10.43 2.66
CA TYR A 41 -3.09 9.40 2.47
C TYR A 41 -3.74 9.50 1.09
N ARG A 42 -4.12 10.70 0.65
CA ARG A 42 -4.70 10.88 -0.68
C ARG A 42 -3.74 10.60 -1.82
N TYR A 43 -2.48 10.90 -1.62
CA TYR A 43 -1.47 10.74 -2.66
C TYR A 43 -1.17 9.26 -2.98
N ASP A 44 -1.18 8.39 -2.00
CA ASP A 44 -0.80 6.97 -2.16
C ASP A 44 -1.86 6.01 -1.61
N ASN A 45 -3.10 6.29 -1.91
CA ASN A 45 -4.17 5.36 -1.59
C ASN A 45 -4.36 4.39 -2.76
N LYS A 46 -3.73 3.23 -2.68
CA LYS A 46 -3.77 2.17 -3.69
C LYS A 46 -5.20 1.72 -4.06
N TYR A 47 -6.16 1.87 -3.15
CA TYR A 47 -7.55 1.44 -3.37
C TYR A 47 -8.44 2.50 -4.04
N HIS A 48 -7.99 3.75 -4.11
CA HIS A 48 -8.73 4.87 -4.68
C HIS A 48 -7.94 5.58 -5.79
N PHE A 49 -7.03 4.86 -6.42
CA PHE A 49 -6.24 5.43 -7.51
C PHE A 49 -7.16 5.73 -8.71
N PRO A 50 -7.16 6.98 -9.23
CA PRO A 50 -7.94 7.32 -10.41
C PRO A 50 -7.38 6.58 -11.62
N GLY A 51 -8.24 5.94 -12.40
CA GLY A 51 -7.86 5.22 -13.60
C GLY A 51 -8.97 4.31 -14.09
N ILE A 52 -8.73 3.65 -15.21
CA ILE A 52 -9.61 2.62 -15.75
C ILE A 52 -9.62 1.44 -14.78
N GLN A 53 -10.81 0.96 -14.46
CA GLN A 53 -11.01 -0.15 -13.55
C GLN A 53 -11.28 -1.43 -14.33
N GLY A 54 -10.79 -2.55 -13.82
CA GLY A 54 -11.08 -3.87 -14.37
C GLY A 54 -12.50 -4.33 -14.01
N GLU A 55 -13.10 -5.07 -14.91
CA GLU A 55 -14.41 -5.72 -14.73
C GLU A 55 -14.34 -7.17 -15.20
N GLN A 56 -14.92 -8.09 -14.44
CA GLN A 56 -15.08 -9.50 -14.82
C GLN A 56 -13.82 -10.17 -15.39
N GLY A 57 -12.69 -9.99 -14.74
CA GLY A 57 -11.42 -10.59 -15.13
C GLY A 57 -10.64 -9.82 -16.21
N ILE A 58 -11.15 -8.68 -16.68
CA ILE A 58 -10.57 -7.93 -17.79
C ILE A 58 -10.33 -6.48 -17.38
N LEU A 59 -9.14 -5.96 -17.68
CA LEU A 59 -8.80 -4.55 -17.63
C LEU A 59 -8.42 -4.07 -19.03
N ASP A 60 -9.17 -3.11 -19.57
CA ASP A 60 -8.92 -2.60 -20.92
C ASP A 60 -8.12 -1.30 -20.91
N LEU A 61 -6.85 -1.39 -21.26
CA LEU A 61 -5.90 -0.26 -21.37
C LEU A 61 -5.56 0.10 -22.81
N ARG A 62 -6.27 -0.42 -23.82
CA ARG A 62 -5.95 -0.17 -25.24
C ARG A 62 -6.07 1.29 -25.64
N SER A 63 -6.96 2.04 -24.99
CA SER A 63 -7.15 3.48 -25.23
C SER A 63 -6.62 4.35 -24.08
N ASP A 64 -6.10 3.75 -23.03
CA ASP A 64 -5.56 4.48 -21.90
C ASP A 64 -4.18 5.04 -22.21
N ARG A 65 -4.02 6.34 -21.98
CA ARG A 65 -2.74 7.04 -22.14
C ARG A 65 -2.02 7.27 -20.81
N GLN A 66 -2.61 6.79 -19.70
CA GLN A 66 -1.96 6.92 -18.40
C GLN A 66 -0.77 5.98 -18.32
N PRO A 67 0.39 6.48 -17.90
CA PRO A 67 1.61 5.67 -17.85
C PRO A 67 1.58 4.64 -16.71
N LEU A 68 0.61 4.75 -15.79
CA LEU A 68 0.52 3.95 -14.58
C LEU A 68 -0.93 3.64 -14.22
N SER A 69 -1.22 2.38 -13.91
CA SER A 69 -2.50 1.90 -13.38
C SER A 69 -2.28 1.06 -12.12
N VAL A 70 -3.16 1.20 -11.13
CA VAL A 70 -3.16 0.34 -9.94
C VAL A 70 -4.25 -0.72 -10.12
N LEU A 71 -3.85 -1.98 -10.11
CA LEU A 71 -4.71 -3.12 -10.46
C LEU A 71 -5.58 -3.53 -9.27
N THR A 72 -6.54 -2.67 -8.90
CA THR A 72 -7.39 -2.90 -7.73
C THR A 72 -8.60 -3.75 -8.06
N TYR A 73 -9.27 -3.50 -9.18
CA TYR A 73 -10.61 -4.03 -9.49
C TYR A 73 -10.60 -5.11 -10.57
N GLY A 74 -11.67 -5.90 -10.58
CA GLY A 74 -11.98 -6.84 -11.65
C GLY A 74 -11.22 -8.15 -11.61
N TRP A 75 -10.55 -8.48 -10.52
CA TRP A 75 -9.84 -9.74 -10.41
C TRP A 75 -10.79 -10.92 -10.33
N GLU A 76 -10.47 -11.98 -11.07
CA GLU A 76 -11.00 -13.32 -10.84
C GLU A 76 -10.31 -13.91 -9.62
N ILE A 77 -11.06 -14.47 -8.68
CA ILE A 77 -10.53 -15.30 -7.61
C ILE A 77 -11.13 -16.70 -7.68
N TYR A 78 -10.31 -17.71 -7.46
CA TYR A 78 -10.66 -19.12 -7.37
C TYR A 78 -10.29 -19.62 -5.97
N PRO A 79 -11.22 -19.54 -4.99
CA PRO A 79 -10.96 -19.95 -3.61
C PRO A 79 -10.65 -21.43 -3.52
N GLN A 80 -9.75 -21.78 -2.61
CA GLN A 80 -9.32 -23.15 -2.30
C GLN A 80 -8.80 -23.94 -3.51
N LYS A 81 -8.29 -23.24 -4.54
CA LYS A 81 -7.73 -23.84 -5.75
C LYS A 81 -6.40 -23.21 -6.14
N LEU A 82 -5.45 -24.05 -6.52
CA LEU A 82 -4.18 -23.65 -7.12
C LEU A 82 -4.20 -24.03 -8.60
N ILE A 83 -4.62 -23.09 -9.45
CA ILE A 83 -4.81 -23.28 -10.89
C ILE A 83 -3.60 -22.71 -11.61
N ALA A 84 -2.95 -23.52 -12.46
CA ALA A 84 -1.84 -23.04 -13.27
C ALA A 84 -2.32 -22.27 -14.52
N PRO A 85 -1.47 -21.42 -15.12
CA PRO A 85 -1.80 -20.76 -16.38
C PRO A 85 -2.24 -21.75 -17.45
N GLY A 86 -3.37 -21.46 -18.12
CA GLY A 86 -3.96 -22.32 -19.15
C GLY A 86 -4.96 -23.37 -18.64
N GLU A 87 -5.10 -23.58 -17.33
CA GLU A 87 -5.97 -24.62 -16.73
C GLU A 87 -7.32 -24.06 -16.23
N PHE A 88 -7.72 -22.89 -16.69
CA PHE A 88 -8.94 -22.21 -16.23
C PHE A 88 -10.24 -22.72 -16.89
N ASN A 89 -10.15 -23.57 -17.90
CA ASN A 89 -11.33 -24.08 -18.60
C ASN A 89 -12.27 -24.84 -17.65
N GLY A 90 -13.56 -24.47 -17.67
CA GLY A 90 -14.58 -25.07 -16.82
C GLY A 90 -14.55 -24.60 -15.35
N GLN A 91 -13.63 -23.73 -14.97
CA GLN A 91 -13.61 -23.14 -13.64
C GLN A 91 -14.56 -21.93 -13.56
N LYS A 92 -15.21 -21.77 -12.41
CA LYS A 92 -16.09 -20.61 -12.15
C LYS A 92 -15.37 -19.65 -11.21
N PRO A 93 -15.04 -18.42 -11.64
CA PRO A 93 -14.46 -17.40 -10.78
C PRO A 93 -15.51 -16.71 -9.93
N HIS A 94 -15.06 -16.12 -8.83
CA HIS A 94 -15.70 -14.98 -8.21
C HIS A 94 -14.96 -13.71 -8.65
N PHE A 95 -15.69 -12.58 -8.80
CA PHE A 95 -15.07 -11.31 -9.15
C PHE A 95 -14.96 -10.43 -7.93
N ILE A 96 -13.75 -9.93 -7.68
CA ILE A 96 -13.43 -9.14 -6.49
C ILE A 96 -12.64 -7.89 -6.84
N TYR A 97 -12.57 -6.97 -5.88
CA TYR A 97 -11.50 -5.99 -5.83
C TYR A 97 -10.52 -6.39 -4.72
N LEU A 98 -9.23 -6.13 -4.92
CA LEU A 98 -8.20 -6.50 -3.95
C LEU A 98 -8.38 -5.69 -2.66
N GLY A 99 -8.25 -6.36 -1.51
CA GLY A 99 -8.55 -5.79 -0.20
C GLY A 99 -10.01 -5.89 0.23
N GLN A 100 -10.88 -6.48 -0.61
CA GLN A 100 -12.29 -6.72 -0.26
C GLN A 100 -12.45 -7.73 0.86
N TYR A 101 -11.62 -8.76 0.82
CA TYR A 101 -11.63 -9.86 1.79
C TYR A 101 -10.26 -10.02 2.43
N GLY A 102 -10.24 -10.33 3.72
CA GLY A 102 -9.02 -10.51 4.50
C GLY A 102 -8.40 -11.91 4.43
N GLY A 103 -8.89 -12.78 3.55
CA GLY A 103 -8.45 -14.16 3.41
C GLY A 103 -8.74 -14.74 2.03
N PHE A 104 -8.87 -16.05 1.96
CA PHE A 104 -9.06 -16.78 0.70
C PHE A 104 -10.52 -17.09 0.37
N GLU A 105 -11.46 -16.78 1.25
CA GLU A 105 -12.89 -17.03 1.04
C GLU A 105 -13.57 -15.80 0.45
N ALA A 106 -14.04 -15.92 -0.77
CA ALA A 106 -14.82 -14.87 -1.41
C ALA A 106 -16.25 -14.87 -0.85
N GLY A 107 -16.73 -13.67 -0.48
CA GLY A 107 -18.08 -13.46 0.04
C GLY A 107 -18.17 -13.30 1.55
N ASP A 108 -17.12 -13.59 2.31
CA ASP A 108 -17.04 -13.35 3.74
C ASP A 108 -15.92 -12.36 4.07
N GLN A 109 -16.26 -11.19 4.63
CA GLN A 109 -15.28 -10.18 5.04
C GLN A 109 -14.43 -10.62 6.24
N ASN A 110 -14.96 -11.54 7.05
CA ASN A 110 -14.28 -12.14 8.20
C ASN A 110 -13.83 -13.58 7.91
N GLY A 111 -13.74 -13.94 6.63
CA GLY A 111 -13.44 -15.29 6.19
C GLY A 111 -12.14 -15.84 6.75
N ASN A 112 -12.02 -17.16 6.71
CA ASN A 112 -10.84 -17.86 7.18
C ASN A 112 -9.58 -17.34 6.43
N PRO A 113 -8.57 -16.81 7.13
CA PRO A 113 -7.33 -16.35 6.50
C PRO A 113 -6.47 -17.52 6.01
N HIS A 114 -6.82 -18.77 6.34
CA HIS A 114 -6.03 -19.94 6.01
C HIS A 114 -6.60 -20.66 4.79
N GLY A 115 -5.72 -21.21 3.96
CA GLY A 115 -6.08 -21.94 2.75
C GLY A 115 -5.25 -21.51 1.55
N CYS A 116 -5.85 -21.54 0.38
CA CYS A 116 -5.21 -21.10 -0.86
C CYS A 116 -6.21 -20.45 -1.81
N ALA A 117 -5.70 -19.67 -2.74
CA ALA A 117 -6.49 -19.16 -3.86
C ALA A 117 -5.60 -18.89 -5.07
N THR A 118 -6.23 -18.89 -6.24
CA THR A 118 -5.64 -18.36 -7.48
C THR A 118 -6.37 -17.08 -7.86
N TYR A 119 -5.60 -16.04 -8.16
CA TYR A 119 -6.07 -14.76 -8.70
C TYR A 119 -5.67 -14.66 -10.15
N ARG A 120 -6.55 -14.12 -11.00
CA ARG A 120 -6.29 -13.90 -12.42
C ARG A 120 -6.81 -12.58 -12.88
N LEU A 121 -6.04 -11.89 -13.73
CA LEU A 121 -6.47 -10.68 -14.42
C LEU A 121 -5.90 -10.65 -15.82
N THR A 122 -6.73 -10.39 -16.81
CA THR A 122 -6.32 -10.18 -18.20
C THR A 122 -6.31 -8.69 -18.50
N ILE A 123 -5.18 -8.14 -18.91
CA ILE A 123 -5.02 -6.75 -19.29
C ILE A 123 -4.98 -6.69 -20.81
N LEU A 124 -5.94 -5.98 -21.41
CA LEU A 124 -5.92 -5.69 -22.85
C LEU A 124 -5.02 -4.49 -23.11
N LEU A 125 -4.06 -4.66 -24.01
CA LEU A 125 -3.01 -3.71 -24.32
C LEU A 125 -3.08 -3.26 -25.78
N PRO A 126 -2.45 -2.15 -26.15
CA PRO A 126 -2.24 -1.78 -27.55
C PRO A 126 -1.61 -2.93 -28.36
N PRO A 127 -1.89 -3.00 -29.67
CA PRO A 127 -1.39 -4.09 -30.53
C PRO A 127 0.13 -4.05 -30.75
N GLU A 128 0.76 -2.90 -30.53
CA GLU A 128 2.21 -2.74 -30.64
C GLU A 128 2.92 -3.40 -29.47
N VAL A 129 4.11 -3.96 -29.73
CA VAL A 129 4.97 -4.49 -28.68
C VAL A 129 5.54 -3.34 -27.87
N ASN A 130 5.19 -3.28 -26.60
CA ASN A 130 5.73 -2.32 -25.64
C ASN A 130 6.33 -3.03 -24.46
N GLU A 131 7.24 -2.34 -23.77
CA GLU A 131 7.81 -2.79 -22.50
C GLU A 131 6.94 -2.27 -21.36
N TYR A 132 6.56 -3.19 -20.48
CA TYR A 132 5.74 -2.92 -19.30
C TYR A 132 6.46 -3.36 -18.04
N ALA A 133 6.10 -2.73 -16.94
CA ALA A 133 6.52 -3.14 -15.63
C ALA A 133 5.31 -3.48 -14.74
N LEU A 134 5.51 -4.45 -13.88
CA LEU A 134 4.60 -4.84 -12.81
C LEU A 134 5.32 -4.73 -11.47
N GLU A 135 4.77 -3.93 -10.56
CA GLU A 135 5.15 -3.96 -9.15
C GLU A 135 4.75 -5.33 -8.57
N LEU A 136 5.67 -6.03 -7.92
CA LEU A 136 5.34 -7.24 -7.19
C LEU A 136 4.80 -6.83 -5.81
N PRO A 137 3.51 -7.13 -5.52
CA PRO A 137 2.89 -6.72 -4.27
C PRO A 137 3.45 -7.51 -3.09
N GLU A 138 3.29 -6.96 -1.90
CA GLU A 138 3.51 -7.70 -0.65
C GLU A 138 2.40 -8.73 -0.46
N ILE A 139 2.73 -10.01 -0.66
CA ILE A 139 1.83 -11.13 -0.40
C ILE A 139 2.32 -11.83 0.86
N TYR A 140 1.55 -11.73 1.95
CA TYR A 140 1.88 -12.33 3.26
C TYR A 140 1.57 -13.84 3.30
N SER A 141 1.89 -14.52 2.21
CA SER A 141 1.63 -15.95 1.99
C SER A 141 2.74 -16.53 1.13
N ALA A 142 2.86 -17.85 1.09
CA ALA A 142 3.61 -18.47 0.00
C ALA A 142 2.92 -18.08 -1.32
N SER A 143 3.69 -17.69 -2.32
CA SER A 143 3.11 -17.16 -3.55
C SER A 143 3.91 -17.54 -4.80
N ARG A 144 3.18 -17.65 -5.91
CA ARG A 144 3.74 -17.89 -7.23
C ARG A 144 3.03 -17.01 -8.25
N ILE A 145 3.80 -16.22 -9.00
CA ILE A 145 3.27 -15.23 -9.94
C ILE A 145 3.74 -15.55 -11.34
N TRP A 146 2.82 -15.51 -12.29
CA TRP A 146 3.09 -15.67 -13.73
C TRP A 146 2.60 -14.44 -14.49
N VAL A 147 3.33 -14.14 -15.55
CA VAL A 147 2.94 -13.19 -16.60
C VAL A 147 2.99 -13.95 -17.93
N ASN A 148 1.87 -13.96 -18.65
CA ASN A 148 1.75 -14.68 -19.94
C ASN A 148 2.25 -16.13 -19.87
N GLY A 149 1.90 -16.84 -18.79
CA GLY A 149 2.28 -18.22 -18.57
C GLY A 149 3.73 -18.45 -18.13
N ARG A 150 4.56 -17.41 -18.06
CA ARG A 150 5.95 -17.50 -17.58
C ARG A 150 6.03 -17.16 -16.09
N PRO A 151 6.65 -18.02 -15.26
CA PRO A 151 6.82 -17.71 -13.85
C PRO A 151 7.81 -16.52 -13.69
N VAL A 152 7.40 -15.50 -12.93
CA VAL A 152 8.20 -14.29 -12.71
C VAL A 152 8.59 -14.12 -11.25
N SER A 153 7.86 -14.74 -10.32
CA SER A 153 8.17 -14.75 -8.89
C SER A 153 7.69 -16.06 -8.27
N ILE A 154 8.55 -16.68 -7.45
CA ILE A 154 8.21 -17.87 -6.66
C ILE A 154 8.76 -17.60 -5.25
N LEU A 155 7.87 -17.49 -4.27
CA LEU A 155 8.19 -17.21 -2.88
C LEU A 155 7.53 -18.24 -1.97
N GLY A 156 8.33 -19.11 -1.40
CA GLY A 156 7.86 -20.27 -0.65
C GLY A 156 7.26 -21.37 -1.54
N ASP A 157 6.62 -22.34 -0.93
CA ASP A 157 5.95 -23.44 -1.64
C ASP A 157 4.45 -23.42 -1.36
N VAL A 158 3.68 -23.02 -2.38
CA VAL A 158 2.21 -22.94 -2.30
C VAL A 158 1.54 -24.31 -2.23
N THR A 159 2.26 -25.37 -2.60
CA THR A 159 1.74 -26.76 -2.59
C THR A 159 2.05 -27.50 -1.29
N SER A 160 2.85 -26.90 -0.41
CA SER A 160 3.18 -27.49 0.89
C SER A 160 1.94 -27.64 1.77
N VAL A 161 1.90 -28.68 2.59
CA VAL A 161 0.89 -28.86 3.64
C VAL A 161 0.94 -27.71 4.66
N ASN A 162 2.10 -27.09 4.81
CA ASN A 162 2.34 -25.97 5.73
C ASN A 162 3.07 -24.85 4.97
N PRO A 163 2.38 -24.14 4.06
CA PRO A 163 3.01 -23.08 3.30
C PRO A 163 3.49 -21.98 4.23
N SER A 164 4.75 -21.61 4.09
CA SER A 164 5.39 -20.58 4.91
C SER A 164 5.43 -19.26 4.15
N PRO A 165 4.95 -18.16 4.74
CA PRO A 165 5.01 -16.85 4.12
C PRO A 165 6.44 -16.45 3.79
N SER A 166 6.66 -15.92 2.59
CA SER A 166 7.90 -15.32 2.18
C SER A 166 7.57 -14.01 1.47
N ILE A 167 7.93 -12.89 2.08
CA ILE A 167 7.55 -11.57 1.59
C ILE A 167 8.71 -10.98 0.82
N ARG A 168 8.45 -10.56 -0.40
CA ARG A 168 9.40 -9.82 -1.22
C ARG A 168 8.66 -8.80 -2.06
N THR A 169 9.12 -7.56 -2.01
CA THR A 169 8.71 -6.50 -2.91
C THR A 169 9.70 -6.36 -4.05
N GLY A 170 9.27 -5.84 -5.16
CA GLY A 170 10.14 -5.60 -6.30
C GLY A 170 9.35 -5.15 -7.52
N MET A 171 10.02 -5.11 -8.64
CA MET A 171 9.45 -4.82 -9.94
C MET A 171 9.99 -5.83 -10.94
N ILE A 172 9.15 -6.25 -11.85
CA ILE A 172 9.54 -7.03 -13.02
C ILE A 172 9.19 -6.26 -14.28
N THR A 173 10.00 -6.45 -15.33
CA THR A 173 9.71 -5.91 -16.66
C THR A 173 9.46 -7.05 -17.64
N PHE A 174 8.59 -6.81 -18.61
CA PHE A 174 8.28 -7.75 -19.67
C PHE A 174 7.73 -7.03 -20.90
N SER A 175 7.90 -7.65 -22.06
CA SER A 175 7.33 -7.14 -23.31
C SER A 175 6.00 -7.85 -23.58
N ALA A 176 5.00 -7.07 -24.02
CA ALA A 176 3.69 -7.61 -24.39
C ALA A 176 3.07 -6.79 -25.52
N ALA A 177 2.18 -7.44 -26.29
CA ALA A 177 1.38 -6.85 -27.34
C ALA A 177 -0.04 -7.42 -27.27
N GLY A 178 -1.05 -6.58 -27.43
CA GLY A 178 -2.45 -6.96 -27.45
C GLY A 178 -3.02 -7.38 -26.10
N LYS A 179 -2.31 -8.19 -25.29
CA LYS A 179 -2.74 -8.60 -23.95
C LYS A 179 -1.59 -9.02 -23.04
N ALA A 180 -1.81 -8.87 -21.75
CA ALA A 180 -1.01 -9.50 -20.69
C ALA A 180 -1.94 -10.27 -19.72
N GLU A 181 -1.62 -11.51 -19.41
CA GLU A 181 -2.33 -12.31 -18.42
C GLU A 181 -1.50 -12.40 -17.15
N LEU A 182 -2.07 -11.97 -16.03
CA LEU A 182 -1.48 -12.12 -14.71
C LEU A 182 -2.17 -13.25 -13.97
N VAL A 183 -1.39 -14.19 -13.43
CA VAL A 183 -1.88 -15.27 -12.57
C VAL A 183 -1.07 -15.27 -11.29
N VAL A 184 -1.75 -15.27 -10.15
CA VAL A 184 -1.13 -15.30 -8.81
C VAL A 184 -1.75 -16.44 -8.01
N GLN A 185 -0.95 -17.41 -7.60
CA GLN A 185 -1.32 -18.38 -6.58
C GLN A 185 -0.79 -17.91 -5.23
N ALA A 186 -1.61 -18.03 -4.19
CA ALA A 186 -1.22 -17.76 -2.82
C ALA A 186 -1.75 -18.86 -1.89
N ALA A 187 -0.95 -19.26 -0.90
CA ALA A 187 -1.34 -20.23 0.11
C ALA A 187 -0.71 -19.92 1.46
N ASP A 188 -1.50 -20.03 2.54
CA ASP A 188 -1.06 -19.77 3.89
C ASP A 188 -1.89 -20.56 4.92
N THR A 189 -1.23 -20.96 6.02
CA THR A 189 -1.87 -21.63 7.16
C THR A 189 -1.53 -20.98 8.49
N ARG A 190 -0.81 -19.87 8.49
CA ARG A 190 -0.24 -19.27 9.72
C ARG A 190 -0.55 -17.80 9.89
N HIS A 191 -0.50 -17.04 8.79
CA HIS A 191 -0.64 -15.59 8.87
C HIS A 191 -2.11 -15.19 8.90
N TYR A 192 -2.43 -14.26 9.73
CA TYR A 192 -3.80 -13.75 9.87
C TYR A 192 -4.21 -12.85 8.68
N TYR A 193 -3.24 -12.30 7.95
CA TYR A 193 -3.46 -11.43 6.79
C TYR A 193 -2.92 -12.15 5.54
N SER A 194 -3.73 -12.95 4.91
CA SER A 194 -3.33 -13.88 3.85
C SER A 194 -3.88 -13.50 2.49
N GLY A 195 -3.31 -14.06 1.46
CA GLY A 195 -3.71 -13.80 0.07
C GLY A 195 -3.16 -12.50 -0.49
N MET A 196 -3.66 -12.13 -1.66
CA MET A 196 -3.28 -10.90 -2.35
C MET A 196 -4.20 -9.74 -1.91
N VAL A 197 -3.78 -9.01 -0.90
CA VAL A 197 -4.54 -7.89 -0.30
C VAL A 197 -4.16 -6.56 -0.96
N TYR A 198 -2.88 -6.38 -1.30
CA TYR A 198 -2.39 -5.14 -1.87
C TYR A 198 -2.37 -5.18 -3.39
N PRO A 199 -3.05 -4.22 -4.06
CA PRO A 199 -3.06 -4.16 -5.51
C PRO A 199 -1.68 -3.76 -6.05
N PRO A 200 -1.15 -4.48 -7.05
CA PRO A 200 0.09 -4.10 -7.73
C PRO A 200 -0.12 -2.89 -8.63
N ALA A 201 0.95 -2.14 -8.87
CA ALA A 201 0.99 -1.13 -9.93
C ALA A 201 1.50 -1.76 -11.23
N PHE A 202 0.93 -1.32 -12.35
CA PHE A 202 1.25 -1.76 -13.69
C PHE A 202 1.35 -0.55 -14.62
N GLY A 203 2.32 -0.53 -15.53
CA GLY A 203 2.47 0.58 -16.47
C GLY A 203 3.79 0.54 -17.22
N SER A 204 4.24 1.71 -17.68
CA SER A 204 5.59 1.83 -18.27
C SER A 204 6.66 1.60 -17.19
N THR A 205 7.83 1.11 -17.62
CA THR A 205 8.95 0.83 -16.72
C THR A 205 9.35 2.05 -15.91
N ASP A 206 9.42 3.22 -16.53
CA ASP A 206 9.77 4.47 -15.85
C ASP A 206 8.72 4.84 -14.79
N ALA A 207 7.42 4.78 -15.13
CA ALA A 207 6.36 5.19 -14.21
C ALA A 207 6.26 4.29 -12.97
N VAL A 208 6.44 2.96 -13.13
CA VAL A 208 6.45 2.04 -12.00
C VAL A 208 7.72 2.22 -11.15
N SER A 209 8.88 2.43 -11.79
CA SER A 209 10.14 2.72 -11.10
C SER A 209 10.08 4.02 -10.30
N ASP A 210 9.54 5.08 -10.89
CA ASP A 210 9.34 6.37 -10.22
C ASP A 210 8.40 6.25 -9.03
N LEU A 211 7.31 5.49 -9.16
CA LEU A 211 6.38 5.23 -8.04
C LEU A 211 7.11 4.57 -6.87
N ILE A 212 7.86 3.50 -7.14
CA ILE A 212 8.60 2.75 -6.11
C ILE A 212 9.66 3.65 -5.45
N SER A 213 10.42 4.39 -6.26
CA SER A 213 11.47 5.29 -5.79
C SER A 213 10.90 6.41 -4.94
N LEU A 214 9.77 6.98 -5.34
CA LEU A 214 9.10 8.04 -4.58
C LEU A 214 8.53 7.53 -3.25
N ARG A 215 7.96 6.33 -3.22
CA ARG A 215 7.52 5.67 -1.98
C ARG A 215 8.70 5.44 -1.02
N PHE A 216 9.82 4.96 -1.54
CA PHE A 216 11.04 4.76 -0.77
C PHE A 216 11.59 6.08 -0.21
N LEU A 217 11.74 7.10 -1.05
CA LEU A 217 12.20 8.43 -0.65
C LEU A 217 11.32 9.03 0.45
N ARG A 218 10.00 8.93 0.30
CA ARG A 218 9.04 9.41 1.29
C ARG A 218 9.21 8.71 2.63
N THR A 219 9.39 7.38 2.62
CA THR A 219 9.65 6.60 3.83
C THR A 219 10.94 7.05 4.50
N CYS A 220 12.02 7.26 3.74
CA CYS A 220 13.27 7.78 4.25
C CYS A 220 13.11 9.16 4.92
N ILE A 221 12.39 10.08 4.28
CA ILE A 221 12.11 11.41 4.85
C ILE A 221 11.36 11.29 6.18
N MET A 222 10.35 10.44 6.26
CA MET A 222 9.57 10.21 7.49
C MET A 222 10.43 9.66 8.62
N VAL A 223 11.29 8.70 8.32
CA VAL A 223 12.24 8.11 9.30
C VAL A 223 13.22 9.17 9.79
N ILE A 224 13.85 9.93 8.89
CA ILE A 224 14.81 10.98 9.25
C ILE A 224 14.15 12.06 10.10
N ALA A 225 12.95 12.52 9.73
CA ALA A 225 12.20 13.52 10.50
C ALA A 225 11.88 13.00 11.92
N SER A 226 11.41 11.76 12.04
CA SER A 226 11.11 11.15 13.33
C SER A 226 12.34 11.00 14.22
N LEU A 227 13.48 10.57 13.66
CA LEU A 227 14.74 10.47 14.37
C LEU A 227 15.25 11.83 14.84
N THR A 228 15.18 12.86 13.97
CA THR A 228 15.58 14.22 14.30
C THR A 228 14.77 14.77 15.48
N ILE A 229 13.45 14.60 15.45
CA ILE A 229 12.58 15.01 16.55
C ILE A 229 12.93 14.24 17.83
N GLY A 230 13.13 12.92 17.75
CA GLY A 230 13.52 12.09 18.91
C GLY A 230 14.83 12.56 19.55
N ILE A 231 15.84 12.84 18.73
CA ILE A 231 17.14 13.36 19.20
C ILE A 231 16.99 14.72 19.88
N LEU A 232 16.21 15.64 19.29
CA LEU A 232 15.95 16.95 19.89
C LEU A 232 15.29 16.83 21.26
N TYR A 233 14.28 15.98 21.41
CA TYR A 233 13.64 15.73 22.70
C TYR A 233 14.60 15.12 23.73
N LEU A 234 15.47 14.21 23.28
CA LEU A 234 16.49 13.62 24.15
C LEU A 234 17.44 14.73 24.70
N PHE A 235 17.96 15.62 23.86
CA PHE A 235 18.81 16.73 24.28
C PHE A 235 18.09 17.68 25.24
N ILE A 236 16.83 18.01 24.98
CA ILE A 236 16.03 18.85 25.89
C ILE A 236 15.85 18.14 27.24
N GLY A 237 15.54 16.84 27.23
CA GLY A 237 15.36 16.05 28.46
C GLY A 237 16.63 15.99 29.29
N ILE A 238 17.80 15.79 28.68
CA ILE A 238 19.09 15.78 29.37
C ILE A 238 19.37 17.14 30.01
N LYS A 239 19.19 18.23 29.24
CA LYS A 239 19.44 19.60 29.73
C LYS A 239 18.53 19.96 30.90
N THR A 240 17.23 19.71 30.80
CA THR A 240 16.28 20.05 31.88
C THR A 240 16.39 19.13 33.10
N GLY A 241 16.83 17.86 32.93
CA GLY A 241 17.10 16.95 34.04
C GLY A 241 18.36 17.32 34.83
N GLY A 242 19.36 17.94 34.18
CA GLY A 242 20.59 18.44 34.82
C GLY A 242 20.39 19.71 35.67
N GLU A 243 19.40 20.53 35.35
CA GLU A 243 19.09 21.77 36.12
C GLU A 243 18.26 21.50 37.40
N ARG A 244 17.79 20.27 37.60
CA ARG A 244 17.01 19.87 38.80
C ARG A 244 17.84 19.12 39.85
N ARG A 245 19.13 19.00 39.68
CA ARG A 245 20.12 18.48 40.67
C ARG A 245 20.99 19.63 41.16
#